data_745bbf25b58b48c57330fc50ca3ccf16
#
_entry.id   745bbf25b58b48c57330fc50ca3ccf16
#
_cell.length_a   1.000
_cell.length_b   1.000
_cell.length_c   1.000
_cell.angle_alpha   90.00
_cell.angle_beta   90.00
_cell.angle_gamma   90.00
#
_symmetry.space_group_name_H-M   'P 1'
#
loop_
_entity.id
_entity.type
_entity.pdbx_description
1 polymer ?
#
loop_
_entity_poly.entity_id
_entity_poly.type
_entity_poly.pdbx_seq_one_letter_code
_entity_poly.pdbx_strand_id
1 'polypeptide(L)'
;MKSWVSIVLICTLFYSFRYKMDERVVAQAYIERYSVLAVNEMRRSGVPASIKLAQAMVESNAGRSVLALESNNHFGIKCKSYWKGQSYYHKDDDLDAKGKLMESCFRAYADIDASFKDHSDFLRSSAKYASLFNLDITDYKSWAYGLKECGYATDRSYSLKLIRTIEEYQLYRYDTYLSSEFDLPAYQALTSQIVPIQSTID
;
A
#
# COMPACT_ATOMS: atom_id res chain seq x y z
N MET A 1 -36.07 -17.23 -26.25
CA MET A 1 -35.62 -16.14 -25.34
C MET A 1 -34.87 -16.62 -24.10
N LYS A 2 -35.12 -17.81 -23.53
CA LYS A 2 -34.44 -18.31 -22.31
C LYS A 2 -32.93 -18.65 -22.48
N SER A 3 -32.46 -19.03 -23.66
CA SER A 3 -31.08 -19.46 -23.92
C SER A 3 -30.05 -18.31 -23.90
N TRP A 4 -30.43 -17.12 -24.39
CA TRP A 4 -29.52 -15.96 -24.48
C TRP A 4 -29.23 -15.32 -23.12
N VAL A 5 -30.21 -15.32 -22.20
CA VAL A 5 -30.06 -14.80 -20.84
C VAL A 5 -29.07 -15.65 -20.05
N SER A 6 -29.10 -16.98 -20.23
CA SER A 6 -28.17 -17.90 -19.54
C SER A 6 -26.73 -17.72 -20.02
N ILE A 7 -26.51 -17.50 -21.33
CA ILE A 7 -25.18 -17.29 -21.90
C ILE A 7 -24.57 -15.97 -21.38
N VAL A 8 -25.35 -14.89 -21.36
CA VAL A 8 -24.88 -13.58 -20.85
C VAL A 8 -24.53 -13.67 -19.37
N LEU A 9 -25.33 -14.37 -18.55
CA LEU A 9 -25.07 -14.56 -17.12
C LEU A 9 -23.78 -15.36 -16.87
N ILE A 10 -23.54 -16.39 -17.67
CA ILE A 10 -22.32 -17.22 -17.57
C ILE A 10 -21.10 -16.38 -17.98
N CYS A 11 -21.16 -15.62 -19.06
CA CYS A 11 -20.08 -14.76 -19.51
C CYS A 11 -19.73 -13.67 -18.48
N THR A 12 -20.71 -13.06 -17.83
CA THR A 12 -20.47 -12.05 -16.79
C THR A 12 -19.84 -12.68 -15.53
N LEU A 13 -20.23 -13.89 -15.15
CA LEU A 13 -19.64 -14.61 -14.04
C LEU A 13 -18.17 -15.00 -14.33
N PHE A 14 -17.87 -15.48 -15.54
CA PHE A 14 -16.49 -15.79 -15.93
C PHE A 14 -15.62 -14.53 -16.00
N TYR A 15 -16.14 -13.42 -16.51
CA TYR A 15 -15.43 -12.16 -16.58
C TYR A 15 -15.11 -11.62 -15.19
N SER A 16 -16.09 -11.61 -14.28
CA SER A 16 -15.88 -11.16 -12.90
C SER A 16 -14.92 -12.07 -12.11
N PHE A 17 -14.97 -13.37 -12.33
CA PHE A 17 -14.04 -14.33 -11.73
C PHE A 17 -12.61 -14.11 -12.24
N ARG A 18 -12.43 -13.96 -13.54
CA ARG A 18 -11.11 -13.71 -14.16
C ARG A 18 -10.52 -12.38 -13.69
N TYR A 19 -11.32 -11.31 -13.67
CA TYR A 19 -10.89 -10.01 -13.15
C TYR A 19 -10.43 -10.08 -11.70
N LYS A 20 -11.18 -10.78 -10.84
CA LYS A 20 -10.81 -10.96 -9.43
C LYS A 20 -9.55 -11.82 -9.26
N MET A 21 -9.31 -12.78 -10.13
CA MET A 21 -8.08 -13.57 -10.16
C MET A 21 -6.89 -12.70 -10.55
N ASP A 22 -7.01 -11.85 -11.56
CA ASP A 22 -5.94 -10.94 -12.00
C ASP A 22 -5.55 -9.96 -10.87
N GLU A 23 -6.53 -9.40 -10.15
CA GLU A 23 -6.28 -8.52 -9.00
C GLU A 23 -5.51 -9.24 -7.86
N ARG A 24 -5.86 -10.48 -7.58
CA ARG A 24 -5.16 -11.27 -6.56
C ARG A 24 -3.72 -11.58 -6.96
N VAL A 25 -3.47 -11.90 -8.21
CA VAL A 25 -2.12 -12.16 -8.73
C VAL A 25 -1.25 -10.92 -8.61
N VAL A 26 -1.79 -9.75 -8.97
CA VAL A 26 -1.07 -8.46 -8.82
C VAL A 26 -0.78 -8.16 -7.36
N ALA A 27 -1.77 -8.33 -6.48
CA ALA A 27 -1.59 -8.10 -5.05
C ALA A 27 -0.53 -9.03 -4.45
N GLN A 28 -0.57 -10.31 -4.82
CA GLN A 28 0.40 -11.31 -4.33
C GLN A 28 1.82 -10.96 -4.81
N ALA A 29 2.00 -10.62 -6.08
CA ALA A 29 3.29 -10.19 -6.63
C ALA A 29 3.83 -8.94 -5.92
N TYR A 30 2.94 -7.99 -5.59
CA TYR A 30 3.31 -6.80 -4.80
C TYR A 30 3.81 -7.18 -3.40
N ILE A 31 3.09 -8.06 -2.71
CA ILE A 31 3.46 -8.53 -1.37
C ILE A 31 4.81 -9.26 -1.40
N GLU A 32 4.99 -10.18 -2.34
CA GLU A 32 6.24 -10.92 -2.50
C GLU A 32 7.43 -9.99 -2.72
N ARG A 33 7.23 -8.95 -3.54
CA ARG A 33 8.28 -7.99 -3.85
C ARG A 33 8.66 -7.09 -2.67
N TYR A 34 7.69 -6.68 -1.82
CA TYR A 34 7.91 -5.63 -0.81
C TYR A 34 7.78 -6.09 0.63
N SER A 35 7.47 -7.36 0.91
CA SER A 35 7.34 -7.85 2.28
C SER A 35 8.62 -7.73 3.09
N VAL A 36 9.78 -8.02 2.49
CA VAL A 36 11.08 -7.86 3.16
C VAL A 36 11.35 -6.41 3.51
N LEU A 37 11.06 -5.49 2.59
CA LEU A 37 11.20 -4.06 2.83
C LEU A 37 10.29 -3.61 3.98
N ALA A 38 9.04 -4.08 4.01
CA ALA A 38 8.09 -3.76 5.07
C ALA A 38 8.56 -4.29 6.44
N VAL A 39 9.10 -5.52 6.50
CA VAL A 39 9.67 -6.10 7.73
C VAL A 39 10.89 -5.31 8.20
N ASN A 40 11.79 -4.93 7.30
CA ASN A 40 12.97 -4.13 7.64
C ASN A 40 12.56 -2.76 8.19
N GLU A 41 11.55 -2.12 7.58
CA GLU A 41 11.00 -0.87 8.07
C GLU A 41 10.27 -1.02 9.41
N MET A 42 9.58 -2.14 9.64
CA MET A 42 8.99 -2.46 10.95
C MET A 42 10.07 -2.53 12.04
N ARG A 43 11.16 -3.26 11.78
CA ARG A 43 12.29 -3.38 12.72
C ARG A 43 12.94 -2.02 13.01
N ARG A 44 13.08 -1.18 11.99
CA ARG A 44 13.70 0.14 12.10
C ARG A 44 12.82 1.15 12.82
N SER A 45 11.52 1.16 12.50
CA SER A 45 10.61 2.25 12.87
C SER A 45 9.58 1.88 13.93
N GLY A 46 9.26 0.60 14.11
CA GLY A 46 8.19 0.14 14.97
C GLY A 46 6.80 0.23 14.33
N VAL A 47 6.68 0.54 13.03
CA VAL A 47 5.41 0.45 12.30
C VAL A 47 5.20 -0.99 11.85
N PRO A 48 4.08 -1.67 12.18
CA PRO A 48 3.86 -3.06 11.78
C PRO A 48 4.03 -3.28 10.28
N ALA A 49 4.65 -4.39 9.90
CA ALA A 49 4.86 -4.75 8.50
C ALA A 49 3.52 -4.95 7.77
N SER A 50 2.53 -5.54 8.44
CA SER A 50 1.18 -5.71 7.93
C SER A 50 0.49 -4.37 7.61
N ILE A 51 0.60 -3.41 8.50
CA ILE A 51 0.08 -2.04 8.31
C ILE A 51 0.79 -1.37 7.13
N LYS A 52 2.12 -1.48 7.10
CA LYS A 52 2.94 -0.91 6.02
C LYS A 52 2.53 -1.45 4.65
N LEU A 53 2.43 -2.76 4.51
CA LEU A 53 2.00 -3.40 3.26
C LEU A 53 0.56 -3.03 2.88
N ALA A 54 -0.37 -3.10 3.83
CA ALA A 54 -1.77 -2.78 3.57
C ALA A 54 -1.96 -1.33 3.12
N GLN A 55 -1.31 -0.37 3.79
CA GLN A 55 -1.34 1.03 3.38
C GLN A 55 -0.75 1.21 1.98
N ALA A 56 0.44 0.66 1.72
CA ALA A 56 1.06 0.76 0.41
C ALA A 56 0.18 0.16 -0.71
N MET A 57 -0.47 -0.98 -0.46
CA MET A 57 -1.39 -1.60 -1.42
C MET A 57 -2.63 -0.75 -1.66
N VAL A 58 -3.25 -0.25 -0.60
CA VAL A 58 -4.49 0.55 -0.68
C VAL A 58 -4.25 1.90 -1.36
N GLU A 59 -3.19 2.61 -0.96
CA GLU A 59 -2.87 3.95 -1.46
C GLU A 59 -2.33 3.95 -2.90
N SER A 60 -1.63 2.89 -3.30
CA SER A 60 -1.01 2.81 -4.62
C SER A 60 -1.73 1.89 -5.60
N ASN A 61 -2.86 1.30 -5.22
CA ASN A 61 -3.48 0.22 -6.00
C ASN A 61 -2.49 -0.90 -6.31
N ALA A 62 -1.81 -1.43 -5.28
CA ALA A 62 -0.73 -2.40 -5.40
C ALA A 62 0.36 -1.97 -6.41
N GLY A 63 0.79 -0.72 -6.32
CA GLY A 63 1.86 -0.13 -7.13
C GLY A 63 1.46 0.30 -8.54
N ARG A 64 0.18 0.22 -8.91
CA ARG A 64 -0.32 0.53 -10.27
C ARG A 64 -0.89 1.94 -10.42
N SER A 65 -0.99 2.72 -9.36
CA SER A 65 -1.43 4.11 -9.48
C SER A 65 -0.42 4.95 -10.24
N VAL A 66 -0.89 5.96 -10.97
CA VAL A 66 -0.01 6.90 -11.69
C VAL A 66 1.05 7.49 -10.74
N LEU A 67 0.64 7.88 -9.54
CA LEU A 67 1.55 8.44 -8.54
C LEU A 67 2.66 7.44 -8.14
N ALA A 68 2.33 6.16 -7.94
CA ALA A 68 3.32 5.15 -7.61
C ALA A 68 4.29 4.89 -8.79
N LEU A 69 3.78 4.85 -10.02
CA LEU A 69 4.58 4.56 -11.22
C LEU A 69 5.52 5.73 -11.59
N GLU A 70 5.01 6.98 -11.52
CA GLU A 70 5.74 8.15 -11.98
C GLU A 70 6.65 8.78 -10.91
N SER A 71 6.36 8.55 -9.63
CA SER A 71 7.08 9.19 -8.52
C SER A 71 7.56 8.26 -7.42
N ASN A 72 7.41 6.95 -7.57
CA ASN A 72 7.69 5.96 -6.54
C ASN A 72 6.96 6.23 -5.20
N ASN A 73 5.89 7.03 -5.20
CA ASN A 73 5.15 7.39 -4.00
C ASN A 73 4.01 6.41 -3.76
N HIS A 74 4.28 5.39 -2.98
CA HIS A 74 3.33 4.29 -2.70
C HIS A 74 2.35 4.60 -1.56
N PHE A 75 2.45 5.75 -0.91
CA PHE A 75 1.63 6.12 0.26
C PHE A 75 0.85 7.42 0.07
N GLY A 76 0.93 8.04 -1.10
CA GLY A 76 0.23 9.30 -1.37
C GLY A 76 0.71 10.46 -0.50
N ILE A 77 1.97 10.47 -0.07
CA ILE A 77 2.47 11.51 0.82
C ILE A 77 2.58 12.83 0.06
N LYS A 78 1.79 13.82 0.48
CA LYS A 78 1.82 15.17 -0.07
C LYS A 78 3.05 15.93 0.41
N CYS A 79 3.55 16.86 -0.41
CA CYS A 79 4.54 17.84 0.02
C CYS A 79 3.99 18.64 1.20
N LYS A 80 4.88 18.99 2.10
CA LYS A 80 4.63 20.00 3.13
C LYS A 80 5.65 21.11 2.94
N SER A 81 5.43 22.25 3.58
CA SER A 81 6.32 23.42 3.46
C SER A 81 7.80 23.13 3.77
N TYR A 82 8.07 22.12 4.57
CA TYR A 82 9.42 21.66 4.93
C TYR A 82 10.03 20.64 3.95
N TRP A 83 9.25 20.12 2.97
CA TRP A 83 9.78 19.16 2.00
C TRP A 83 10.81 19.82 1.07
N LYS A 84 11.99 19.21 0.95
CA LYS A 84 13.12 19.70 0.13
C LYS A 84 13.52 18.73 -0.98
N GLY A 85 12.87 17.55 -1.05
CA GLY A 85 13.11 16.54 -2.08
C GLY A 85 12.40 16.87 -3.40
N GLN A 86 12.47 15.93 -4.33
CA GLN A 86 11.75 16.01 -5.60
C GLN A 86 10.24 15.98 -5.39
N SER A 87 9.52 16.60 -6.29
CA SER A 87 8.07 16.75 -6.20
C SER A 87 7.42 16.32 -7.51
N TYR A 88 6.26 15.73 -7.40
CA TYR A 88 5.39 15.34 -8.50
C TYR A 88 4.03 16.02 -8.32
N TYR A 89 3.54 16.68 -9.36
CA TYR A 89 2.25 17.34 -9.33
C TYR A 89 1.20 16.49 -10.02
N HIS A 90 0.13 16.19 -9.32
CA HIS A 90 -0.95 15.34 -9.80
C HIS A 90 -2.30 15.88 -9.34
N LYS A 91 -3.32 15.73 -10.19
CA LYS A 91 -4.70 16.04 -9.81
C LYS A 91 -5.17 14.99 -8.81
N ASP A 92 -5.62 15.47 -7.67
CA ASP A 92 -6.14 14.68 -6.56
C ASP A 92 -7.63 15.03 -6.35
N ASP A 93 -8.28 14.36 -5.41
CA ASP A 93 -9.66 14.61 -4.99
C ASP A 93 -9.82 15.92 -4.18
N ASP A 94 -8.75 16.67 -3.94
CA ASP A 94 -8.81 18.03 -3.40
C ASP A 94 -9.54 18.97 -4.36
N LEU A 95 -10.53 19.69 -3.85
CA LEU A 95 -11.33 20.62 -4.63
C LEU A 95 -10.97 22.07 -4.22
N ASP A 96 -10.93 22.96 -5.19
CA ASP A 96 -10.87 24.39 -4.94
C ASP A 96 -12.22 24.93 -4.42
N ALA A 97 -12.25 26.23 -4.07
CA ALA A 97 -13.48 26.89 -3.59
C ALA A 97 -14.65 26.86 -4.60
N LYS A 98 -14.39 26.50 -5.85
CA LYS A 98 -15.39 26.35 -6.93
C LYS A 98 -15.75 24.91 -7.22
N GLY A 99 -15.23 23.95 -6.43
CA GLY A 99 -15.46 22.51 -6.62
C GLY A 99 -14.69 21.88 -7.79
N LYS A 100 -13.63 22.52 -8.31
CA LYS A 100 -12.78 21.99 -9.36
C LYS A 100 -11.59 21.25 -8.73
N LEU A 101 -11.23 20.09 -9.30
CA LEU A 101 -10.06 19.33 -8.89
C LEU A 101 -8.79 20.19 -8.96
N MET A 102 -8.05 20.21 -7.86
CA MET A 102 -6.78 20.92 -7.74
C MET A 102 -5.61 19.97 -8.07
N GLU A 103 -4.53 20.57 -8.55
CA GLU A 103 -3.23 19.92 -8.60
C GLU A 103 -2.58 19.95 -7.21
N SER A 104 -2.36 18.79 -6.63
CA SER A 104 -1.66 18.65 -5.35
C SER A 104 -0.19 18.32 -5.59
N CYS A 105 0.67 18.82 -4.70
CA CYS A 105 2.08 18.47 -4.67
C CYS A 105 2.28 17.18 -3.87
N PHE A 106 2.86 16.17 -4.50
CA PHE A 106 3.26 14.90 -3.87
C PHE A 106 4.77 14.78 -3.83
N ARG A 107 5.29 14.11 -2.79
CA ARG A 107 6.71 13.77 -2.71
C ARG A 107 7.05 12.77 -3.82
N ALA A 108 8.19 12.97 -4.47
CA ALA A 108 8.74 12.02 -5.41
C ALA A 108 10.05 11.44 -4.86
N TYR A 109 10.27 10.15 -5.10
CA TYR A 109 11.39 9.40 -4.54
C TYR A 109 12.24 8.79 -5.64
N ALA A 110 13.53 8.61 -5.37
CA ALA A 110 14.45 7.95 -6.30
C ALA A 110 14.08 6.48 -6.52
N ASP A 111 13.57 5.83 -5.47
CA ASP A 111 13.17 4.44 -5.45
C ASP A 111 12.03 4.21 -4.44
N ILE A 112 11.54 2.98 -4.41
CA ILE A 112 10.45 2.59 -3.52
C ILE A 112 10.92 2.48 -2.07
N ASP A 113 12.16 2.11 -1.83
CA ASP A 113 12.74 2.00 -0.50
C ASP A 113 12.71 3.36 0.21
N ALA A 114 13.04 4.43 -0.51
CA ALA A 114 12.94 5.79 -0.01
C ALA A 114 11.49 6.19 0.35
N SER A 115 10.50 5.74 -0.44
CA SER A 115 9.08 5.94 -0.14
C SER A 115 8.65 5.22 1.14
N PHE A 116 9.04 3.95 1.29
CA PHE A 116 8.73 3.16 2.48
C PHE A 116 9.38 3.76 3.74
N LYS A 117 10.64 4.17 3.61
CA LYS A 117 11.38 4.82 4.70
C LYS A 117 10.74 6.14 5.10
N ASP A 118 10.46 7.02 4.15
CA ASP A 118 9.88 8.34 4.42
C ASP A 118 8.48 8.24 5.04
N HIS A 119 7.67 7.26 4.62
CA HIS A 119 6.38 6.99 5.26
C HIS A 119 6.54 6.58 6.72
N SER A 120 7.50 5.71 7.04
CA SER A 120 7.78 5.34 8.44
C SER A 120 8.22 6.56 9.26
N ASP A 121 9.11 7.37 8.70
CA ASP A 121 9.62 8.57 9.35
C ASP A 121 8.51 9.63 9.53
N PHE A 122 7.61 9.74 8.56
CA PHE A 122 6.42 10.59 8.65
C PHE A 122 5.50 10.20 9.82
N LEU A 123 5.22 8.92 10.00
CA LEU A 123 4.42 8.44 11.13
C LEU A 123 5.17 8.63 12.46
N ARG A 124 6.46 8.32 12.48
CA ARG A 124 7.28 8.35 13.70
C ARG A 124 7.56 9.76 14.22
N SER A 125 7.76 10.71 13.33
CA SER A 125 8.11 12.08 13.66
C SER A 125 6.93 12.96 14.04
N SER A 126 5.72 12.55 13.73
CA SER A 126 4.53 13.35 13.96
C SER A 126 3.90 13.03 15.32
N ALA A 127 3.78 14.03 16.19
CA ALA A 127 3.09 13.91 17.47
C ALA A 127 1.66 13.37 17.33
N LYS A 128 1.03 13.59 16.19
CA LYS A 128 -0.30 13.11 15.84
C LYS A 128 -0.44 11.59 15.92
N TYR A 129 0.63 10.86 15.57
CA TYR A 129 0.65 9.40 15.53
C TYR A 129 1.40 8.78 16.71
N ALA A 130 1.90 9.59 17.66
CA ALA A 130 2.77 9.12 18.74
C ALA A 130 2.12 8.01 19.59
N SER A 131 0.80 8.09 19.84
CA SER A 131 0.06 7.08 20.62
C SER A 131 0.04 5.69 19.98
N LEU A 132 0.16 5.60 18.66
CA LEU A 132 0.16 4.32 17.95
C LEU A 132 1.36 3.45 18.36
N PHE A 133 2.48 4.07 18.68
CA PHE A 133 3.70 3.38 19.06
C PHE A 133 3.70 2.82 20.50
N ASN A 134 2.59 3.00 21.23
CA ASN A 134 2.33 2.31 22.50
C ASN A 134 1.49 1.02 22.31
N LEU A 135 1.00 0.76 21.09
CA LEU A 135 0.27 -0.44 20.76
C LEU A 135 1.22 -1.62 20.54
N ASP A 136 0.73 -2.83 20.78
CA ASP A 136 1.46 -4.03 20.38
C ASP A 136 1.65 -4.04 18.85
N ILE A 137 2.85 -4.38 18.42
CA ILE A 137 3.21 -4.38 16.99
C ILE A 137 2.41 -5.41 16.19
N THR A 138 1.89 -6.44 16.85
CA THR A 138 1.06 -7.49 16.24
C THR A 138 -0.44 -7.16 16.28
N ASP A 139 -0.84 -6.11 16.99
CA ASP A 139 -2.24 -5.65 17.04
C ASP A 139 -2.57 -4.71 15.87
N TYR A 140 -2.51 -5.26 14.66
CA TYR A 140 -2.83 -4.51 13.44
C TYR A 140 -4.23 -3.88 13.46
N LYS A 141 -5.20 -4.43 14.22
CA LYS A 141 -6.55 -3.87 14.28
C LYS A 141 -6.54 -2.53 15.01
N SER A 142 -5.95 -2.49 16.19
CA SER A 142 -5.80 -1.24 16.94
C SER A 142 -4.95 -0.21 16.17
N TRP A 143 -3.91 -0.64 15.47
CA TRP A 143 -3.15 0.21 14.57
C TRP A 143 -4.01 0.80 13.45
N ALA A 144 -4.82 -0.02 12.77
CA ALA A 144 -5.68 0.45 11.67
C ALA A 144 -6.74 1.45 12.15
N TYR A 145 -7.38 1.18 13.29
CA TYR A 145 -8.33 2.13 13.90
C TYR A 145 -7.63 3.41 14.34
N GLY A 146 -6.51 3.30 15.03
CA GLY A 146 -5.75 4.44 15.51
C GLY A 146 -5.23 5.35 14.38
N LEU A 147 -4.79 4.79 13.25
CA LEU A 147 -4.44 5.57 12.06
C LEU A 147 -5.63 6.40 11.56
N LYS A 148 -6.84 5.82 11.54
CA LYS A 148 -8.06 6.52 11.15
C LYS A 148 -8.42 7.61 12.16
N GLU A 149 -8.37 7.34 13.44
CA GLU A 149 -8.65 8.29 14.52
C GLU A 149 -7.66 9.46 14.53
N CYS A 150 -6.38 9.17 14.29
CA CYS A 150 -5.36 10.18 14.06
C CYS A 150 -5.56 10.94 12.74
N GLY A 151 -6.56 10.61 11.91
CA GLY A 151 -6.90 11.30 10.67
C GLY A 151 -5.83 11.11 9.58
N TYR A 152 -5.32 9.89 9.42
CA TYR A 152 -4.43 9.55 8.29
C TYR A 152 -5.17 9.71 6.96
N ALA A 153 -6.42 9.27 6.91
CA ALA A 153 -7.29 9.40 5.75
C ALA A 153 -8.66 9.99 6.13
N THR A 154 -9.28 10.69 5.20
CA THR A 154 -10.64 11.23 5.34
C THR A 154 -11.73 10.16 5.20
N ASP A 155 -11.46 9.12 4.42
CA ASP A 155 -12.39 8.00 4.20
C ASP A 155 -12.81 7.32 5.51
N ARG A 156 -14.12 7.27 5.76
CA ARG A 156 -14.69 6.67 6.97
C ARG A 156 -14.44 5.17 7.08
N SER A 157 -14.26 4.50 5.94
CA SER A 157 -14.02 3.05 5.87
C SER A 157 -12.54 2.67 5.88
N TYR A 158 -11.63 3.63 6.05
CA TYR A 158 -10.19 3.43 5.90
C TYR A 158 -9.64 2.28 6.77
N SER A 159 -9.95 2.28 8.08
CA SER A 159 -9.52 1.22 8.98
C SER A 159 -10.02 -0.17 8.55
N LEU A 160 -11.28 -0.25 8.10
CA LEU A 160 -11.85 -1.51 7.60
C LEU A 160 -11.22 -1.97 6.29
N LYS A 161 -10.83 -1.04 5.41
CA LYS A 161 -10.06 -1.38 4.19
C LYS A 161 -8.71 -1.98 4.54
N LEU A 162 -7.98 -1.38 5.49
CA LEU A 162 -6.70 -1.92 5.95
C LEU A 162 -6.86 -3.31 6.57
N ILE A 163 -7.79 -3.47 7.52
CA ILE A 163 -8.05 -4.75 8.19
C ILE A 163 -8.41 -5.83 7.17
N ARG A 164 -9.32 -5.54 6.24
CA ARG A 164 -9.70 -6.48 5.19
C ARG A 164 -8.50 -6.89 4.33
N THR A 165 -7.67 -5.95 3.91
CA THR A 165 -6.46 -6.23 3.12
C THR A 165 -5.50 -7.10 3.92
N ILE A 166 -5.29 -6.79 5.20
CA ILE A 166 -4.41 -7.58 6.08
C ILE A 166 -4.92 -9.00 6.24
N GLU A 167 -6.22 -9.18 6.47
CA GLU A 167 -6.84 -10.50 6.67
C GLU A 167 -6.92 -11.30 5.37
N GLU A 168 -7.29 -10.67 4.25
CA GLU A 168 -7.40 -11.33 2.93
C GLU A 168 -6.06 -11.91 2.46
N TYR A 169 -4.97 -11.18 2.67
CA TYR A 169 -3.63 -11.60 2.25
C TYR A 169 -2.77 -12.14 3.40
N GLN A 170 -3.35 -12.28 4.61
CA GLN A 170 -2.66 -12.79 5.81
C GLN A 170 -1.38 -12.01 6.13
N LEU A 171 -1.39 -10.68 5.95
CA LEU A 171 -0.21 -9.85 6.12
C LEU A 171 0.27 -9.80 7.58
N TYR A 172 -0.60 -10.06 8.55
CA TYR A 172 -0.28 -10.10 9.99
C TYR A 172 0.85 -11.09 10.32
N ARG A 173 1.08 -12.10 9.48
CA ARG A 173 2.19 -13.05 9.65
C ARG A 173 3.56 -12.36 9.57
N TYR A 174 3.67 -11.23 8.85
CA TYR A 174 4.93 -10.50 8.74
C TYR A 174 5.28 -9.72 10.01
N ASP A 175 4.33 -9.45 10.89
CA ASP A 175 4.55 -8.73 12.15
C ASP A 175 5.31 -9.58 13.19
N THR A 176 5.34 -10.91 13.01
CA THR A 176 6.05 -11.83 13.91
C THR A 176 7.55 -11.91 13.62
N TYR A 177 8.04 -11.37 12.49
CA TYR A 177 9.45 -11.40 12.11
C TYR A 177 10.30 -10.31 12.79
N LEU A 178 10.17 -10.15 14.11
CA LEU A 178 10.96 -9.20 14.90
C LEU A 178 12.40 -9.69 15.14
N SER A 179 12.62 -11.01 15.17
CA SER A 179 13.94 -11.61 15.37
C SER A 179 14.75 -11.69 14.08
N SER A 180 16.07 -11.76 14.21
CA SER A 180 17.05 -11.82 13.12
C SER A 180 17.02 -13.11 12.28
N GLU A 181 16.09 -14.02 12.55
CA GLU A 181 15.97 -15.33 11.89
C GLU A 181 15.24 -15.29 10.53
N PHE A 182 14.81 -14.13 10.09
CA PHE A 182 14.35 -14.01 8.70
C PHE A 182 15.57 -14.13 7.79
N ASP A 183 15.71 -15.28 7.13
CA ASP A 183 16.80 -15.52 6.18
C ASP A 183 16.58 -14.69 4.91
N LEU A 184 17.05 -13.44 4.99
CA LEU A 184 17.01 -12.47 3.88
C LEU A 184 17.63 -13.04 2.59
N PRO A 185 18.76 -13.78 2.61
CA PRO A 185 19.33 -14.41 1.44
C PRO A 185 18.42 -15.44 0.78
N ALA A 186 17.76 -16.30 1.55
CA ALA A 186 16.86 -17.31 0.99
C ALA A 186 15.63 -16.67 0.32
N TYR A 187 15.10 -15.61 0.89
CA TYR A 187 13.96 -14.88 0.31
C TYR A 187 14.38 -14.06 -0.92
N GLN A 188 15.53 -13.43 -0.93
CA GLN A 188 16.07 -12.72 -2.09
C GLN A 188 16.39 -13.68 -3.25
N ALA A 189 16.87 -14.88 -2.96
CA ALA A 189 17.08 -15.92 -3.97
C ALA A 189 15.76 -16.40 -4.59
N LEU A 190 14.67 -16.49 -3.81
CA LEU A 190 13.32 -16.80 -4.30
C LEU A 190 12.74 -15.67 -5.15
N THR A 191 12.90 -14.41 -4.75
CA THR A 191 12.37 -13.26 -5.49
C THR A 191 13.17 -12.89 -6.73
N SER A 192 14.46 -13.19 -6.76
CA SER A 192 15.31 -12.97 -7.96
C SER A 192 15.01 -13.96 -9.10
N GLN A 193 14.33 -15.07 -8.81
CA GLN A 193 13.86 -16.05 -9.81
C GLN A 193 12.49 -15.68 -10.41
N ILE A 194 11.78 -14.73 -9.83
CA ILE A 194 10.54 -14.21 -10.40
C ILE A 194 10.93 -13.20 -11.47
N VAL A 195 10.85 -13.64 -12.73
CA VAL A 195 11.08 -12.83 -13.93
C VAL A 195 10.30 -11.50 -13.81
N PRO A 196 10.93 -10.34 -14.02
CA PRO A 196 10.19 -9.08 -14.08
C PRO A 196 9.11 -9.19 -15.15
N ILE A 197 7.88 -8.87 -14.79
CA ILE A 197 6.80 -8.66 -15.77
C ILE A 197 7.22 -7.41 -16.56
N GLN A 198 8.07 -7.62 -17.53
CA GLN A 198 8.41 -6.62 -18.53
C GLN A 198 7.19 -6.49 -19.44
N SER A 199 6.66 -5.28 -19.49
CA SER A 199 5.58 -4.87 -20.36
C SER A 199 5.78 -5.37 -21.79
N THR A 200 5.08 -6.43 -22.17
CA THR A 200 4.73 -6.70 -23.56
C THR A 200 3.43 -5.95 -23.83
N ILE A 201 3.57 -4.66 -24.11
CA ILE A 201 2.58 -3.89 -24.84
C ILE A 201 3.29 -3.52 -26.14
N ASP A 202 3.13 -4.36 -27.12
CA ASP A 202 3.21 -4.02 -28.53
C ASP A 202 1.79 -3.80 -29.07
#